data_57da475b5c99248851cca87c73252aa1
#
_entry.id   57da475b5c99248851cca87c73252aa1
#
_cell.length_a   1.000
_cell.length_b   1.000
_cell.length_c   1.000
_cell.angle_alpha   90.00
_cell.angle_beta   90.00
_cell.angle_gamma   90.00
#
_symmetry.space_group_name_H-M   'P 1'
#
loop_
_entity.id
_entity.type
_entity.pdbx_description
1 polymer ?
#
loop_
_entity_poly.entity_id
_entity_poly.type
_entity_poly.pdbx_seq_one_letter_code
_entity_poly.pdbx_strand_id
1 'polypeptide(L)'
;ELRCYNTVMGVWKYFTVDDEHMELERKDYLAIGTLVSYEKMRAYYGEERVLPIYVEVPDDIRLIRAIDREKKQEKPAYEEMCRRFLADSEDFSEENLEKAGISRRFSNAGTLEECLTEIRQFIKEKKGFTNFS
;
A
#
# COMPACT_ATOMS: atom_id res chain seq x y z
N GLU A 1 14.25 -7.81 10.72
CA GLU A 1 13.69 -7.68 9.37
C GLU A 1 12.17 -7.59 9.45
N LEU A 2 11.65 -6.39 9.23
CA LEU A 2 10.20 -6.13 9.33
C LEU A 2 9.47 -6.40 8.01
N ARG A 3 10.12 -6.12 6.91
CA ARG A 3 9.54 -6.21 5.58
C ARG A 3 10.53 -6.83 4.60
N CYS A 4 10.13 -7.90 3.96
CA CYS A 4 10.91 -8.53 2.90
C CYS A 4 9.98 -9.06 1.82
N TYR A 5 10.27 -8.78 0.59
CA TYR A 5 9.60 -9.37 -0.56
C TYR A 5 10.55 -9.53 -1.74
N ASN A 6 10.26 -10.51 -2.57
CA ASN A 6 10.98 -10.70 -3.82
C ASN A 6 10.28 -9.94 -4.94
N THR A 7 11.06 -9.43 -5.87
CA THR A 7 10.48 -8.93 -7.13
C THR A 7 9.95 -10.08 -7.98
N VAL A 8 9.14 -9.74 -8.99
CA VAL A 8 8.53 -10.71 -9.91
C VAL A 8 9.53 -11.71 -10.52
N MET A 9 10.80 -11.30 -10.67
CA MET A 9 11.87 -12.18 -11.19
C MET A 9 12.69 -12.86 -10.09
N GLY A 10 12.38 -12.63 -8.83
CA GLY A 10 13.14 -13.20 -7.70
C GLY A 10 14.59 -12.71 -7.58
N VAL A 11 14.99 -11.72 -8.40
CA VAL A 11 16.37 -11.21 -8.47
C VAL A 11 16.66 -10.22 -7.36
N TRP A 12 15.67 -9.42 -6.99
CA TRP A 12 15.80 -8.37 -5.97
C TRP A 12 15.01 -8.73 -4.73
N LYS A 13 15.60 -8.45 -3.59
CA LYS A 13 14.94 -8.56 -2.28
C LYS A 13 14.90 -7.20 -1.62
N TYR A 14 13.74 -6.85 -1.09
CA TYR A 14 13.54 -5.62 -0.32
C TYR A 14 13.23 -5.98 1.12
N PHE A 15 13.86 -5.30 2.05
CA PHE A 15 13.64 -5.51 3.48
C PHE A 15 13.68 -4.18 4.23
N THR A 16 13.03 -4.17 5.37
CA THR A 16 13.08 -3.06 6.33
C THR A 16 13.53 -3.61 7.68
N VAL A 17 14.44 -2.92 8.31
CA VAL A 17 14.96 -3.26 9.63
C VAL A 17 14.50 -2.18 10.61
N ASP A 18 14.08 -2.59 11.80
CA ASP A 18 13.89 -1.66 12.91
C ASP A 18 15.28 -1.36 13.48
N ASP A 19 15.72 -0.14 13.29
CA ASP A 19 17.02 0.37 13.75
C ASP A 19 16.88 1.34 14.94
N GLU A 20 15.75 1.25 15.64
CA GLU A 20 15.39 2.08 16.79
C GLU A 20 15.16 3.57 16.47
N HIS A 21 15.11 3.96 15.18
CA HIS A 21 14.77 5.32 14.77
C HIS A 21 13.27 5.59 14.74
N MET A 22 12.44 4.56 14.86
CA MET A 22 10.99 4.70 14.89
C MET A 22 10.49 4.96 16.33
N GLU A 23 10.08 6.19 16.60
CA GLU A 23 9.54 6.63 17.88
C GLU A 23 8.00 6.55 17.87
N LEU A 24 7.43 5.34 17.82
CA LEU A 24 5.98 5.12 17.70
C LEU A 24 5.16 5.70 18.86
N GLU A 25 5.77 5.93 20.01
CA GLU A 25 5.10 6.57 21.16
C GLU A 25 4.93 8.09 20.99
N ARG A 26 5.65 8.68 20.04
CA ARG A 26 5.69 10.13 19.84
C ARG A 26 5.23 10.58 18.47
N LYS A 27 5.36 9.73 17.47
CA LYS A 27 5.15 10.11 16.07
C LYS A 27 4.37 9.04 15.33
N ASP A 28 3.58 9.49 14.37
CA ASP A 28 2.97 8.64 13.37
C ASP A 28 3.83 8.58 12.12
N TYR A 29 3.83 7.45 11.47
CA TYR A 29 4.60 7.21 10.24
C TYR A 29 3.68 6.75 9.11
N LEU A 30 3.97 7.21 7.91
CA LEU A 30 3.39 6.68 6.68
C LEU A 30 4.39 5.73 6.03
N ALA A 31 3.94 4.54 5.72
CA ALA A 31 4.74 3.55 5.01
C ALA A 31 3.99 3.07 3.77
N ILE A 32 4.69 2.95 2.66
CA ILE A 32 4.17 2.34 1.43
C ILE A 32 4.71 0.92 1.36
N GLY A 33 3.85 -0.02 1.02
CA GLY A 33 4.26 -1.41 0.93
C GLY A 33 3.25 -2.31 0.24
N THR A 34 3.60 -3.58 0.21
CA THR A 34 2.76 -4.68 -0.28
C THR A 34 1.93 -5.27 0.86
N LEU A 35 1.00 -6.17 0.54
CA LEU A 35 0.25 -6.91 1.57
C LEU A 35 1.18 -7.71 2.48
N VAL A 36 2.21 -8.33 1.91
CA VAL A 36 3.21 -9.07 2.70
C VAL A 36 3.93 -8.17 3.69
N SER A 37 4.32 -6.96 3.28
CA SER A 37 4.95 -6.01 4.19
C SER A 37 4.00 -5.52 5.27
N TYR A 38 2.74 -5.28 4.94
CA TYR A 38 1.69 -4.93 5.90
C TYR A 38 1.51 -6.03 6.97
N GLU A 39 1.36 -7.27 6.54
CA GLU A 39 1.18 -8.41 7.46
C GLU A 39 2.37 -8.56 8.42
N LYS A 40 3.58 -8.42 7.92
CA LYS A 40 4.80 -8.47 8.75
C LYS A 40 4.89 -7.30 9.73
N MET A 41 4.56 -6.09 9.30
CA MET A 41 4.54 -4.93 10.19
C MET A 41 3.45 -5.06 11.26
N ARG A 42 2.27 -5.53 10.89
CA ARG A 42 1.19 -5.81 11.83
C ARG A 42 1.58 -6.86 12.87
N ALA A 43 2.21 -7.94 12.44
CA ALA A 43 2.69 -8.99 13.34
C ALA A 43 3.77 -8.50 14.32
N TYR A 44 4.63 -7.59 13.87
CA TYR A 44 5.71 -7.05 14.69
C TYR A 44 5.27 -5.96 15.66
N TYR A 45 4.53 -4.96 15.18
CA TYR A 45 4.10 -3.81 16.00
C TYR A 45 2.78 -3.99 16.72
N GLY A 46 1.98 -4.96 16.31
CA GLY A 46 0.62 -5.18 16.78
C GLY A 46 -0.43 -4.53 15.89
N GLU A 47 -1.61 -5.12 15.89
CA GLU A 47 -2.74 -4.71 15.04
C GLU A 47 -3.22 -3.28 15.34
N GLU A 48 -3.14 -2.86 16.59
CA GLU A 48 -3.57 -1.54 17.03
C GLU A 48 -2.67 -0.40 16.54
N ARG A 49 -1.40 -0.71 16.20
CA ARG A 49 -0.40 0.29 15.79
C ARG A 49 -0.23 0.39 14.28
N VAL A 50 -0.78 -0.53 13.54
CA VAL A 50 -0.62 -0.58 12.06
C VAL A 50 -1.98 -0.48 11.40
N LEU A 51 -2.29 0.71 10.89
CA LEU A 51 -3.54 1.00 10.19
C LEU A 51 -3.36 0.82 8.69
N PRO A 52 -4.03 -0.16 8.06
CA PRO A 52 -3.96 -0.32 6.61
C PRO A 52 -4.82 0.73 5.90
N ILE A 53 -4.26 1.34 4.88
CA ILE A 53 -4.98 2.22 3.96
C ILE A 53 -4.79 1.64 2.56
N TYR A 54 -5.80 0.93 2.09
CA TYR A 54 -5.80 0.35 0.76
C TYR A 54 -6.52 1.27 -0.23
N VAL A 55 -5.77 1.75 -1.21
CA VAL A 55 -6.31 2.61 -2.27
C VAL A 55 -6.51 1.77 -3.52
N GLU A 56 -7.74 1.72 -4.00
CA GLU A 56 -8.08 0.98 -5.21
C GLU A 56 -8.42 1.90 -6.38
N VAL A 57 -8.15 1.40 -7.58
CA VAL A 57 -8.49 2.04 -8.84
C VAL A 57 -8.98 0.96 -9.79
N PRO A 58 -10.10 1.15 -10.51
CA PRO A 58 -10.53 0.23 -11.55
C PRO A 58 -9.42 -0.06 -12.56
N ASP A 59 -9.37 -1.30 -13.06
CA ASP A 59 -8.26 -1.77 -13.89
C ASP A 59 -8.07 -0.98 -15.18
N ASP A 60 -9.16 -0.56 -15.82
CA ASP A 60 -9.11 0.29 -17.01
C ASP A 60 -8.44 1.63 -16.74
N ILE A 61 -8.82 2.32 -15.67
CA ILE A 61 -8.22 3.59 -15.25
C ILE A 61 -6.76 3.38 -14.83
N ARG A 62 -6.49 2.33 -14.06
CA ARG A 62 -5.14 1.98 -13.60
C ARG A 62 -4.20 1.73 -14.77
N LEU A 63 -4.66 0.98 -15.78
CA LEU A 63 -3.88 0.66 -16.98
C LEU A 63 -3.63 1.92 -17.83
N ILE A 64 -4.63 2.75 -18.05
CA ILE A 64 -4.48 4.02 -18.79
C ILE A 64 -3.46 4.92 -18.10
N ARG A 65 -3.55 5.07 -16.77
CA ARG A 65 -2.59 5.87 -15.99
C ARG A 65 -1.17 5.30 -16.06
N ALA A 66 -1.02 3.99 -16.09
CA ALA A 66 0.28 3.34 -16.24
C ALA A 66 0.90 3.61 -17.61
N ILE A 67 0.11 3.49 -18.68
CA ILE A 67 0.53 3.80 -20.05
C ILE A 67 0.95 5.27 -20.18
N ASP A 68 0.16 6.20 -19.65
CA ASP A 68 0.47 7.63 -19.70
C ASP A 68 1.74 8.01 -18.96
N ARG A 69 2.03 7.34 -17.85
CA ARG A 69 3.31 7.50 -17.14
C ARG A 69 4.48 6.95 -17.97
N GLU A 70 4.31 5.76 -18.53
CA GLU A 70 5.36 5.11 -19.30
C GLU A 70 5.74 5.89 -20.55
N LYS A 71 4.77 6.48 -21.26
CA LYS A 71 5.01 7.36 -22.41
C LYS A 71 5.91 8.55 -22.09
N LYS A 72 5.89 9.03 -20.86
CA LYS A 72 6.67 10.20 -20.41
C LYS A 72 8.10 9.85 -20.03
N GLN A 73 8.45 8.55 -19.96
CA GLN A 73 9.81 8.11 -19.67
C GLN A 73 10.71 8.36 -20.86
N GLU A 74 11.98 8.64 -20.62
CA GLU A 74 12.99 8.80 -21.67
C GLU A 74 13.12 7.52 -22.52
N LYS A 75 13.01 6.36 -21.87
CA LYS A 75 13.03 5.04 -22.50
C LYS A 75 11.84 4.24 -22.03
N PRO A 76 10.69 4.34 -22.70
CA PRO A 76 9.51 3.57 -22.32
C PRO A 76 9.73 2.06 -22.39
N ALA A 77 9.28 1.35 -21.36
CA ALA A 77 9.39 -0.10 -21.24
C ALA A 77 8.01 -0.73 -21.02
N TYR A 78 7.20 -0.76 -22.07
CA TYR A 78 5.80 -1.20 -22.00
C TYR A 78 5.64 -2.66 -21.58
N GLU A 79 6.54 -3.53 -21.98
CA GLU A 79 6.51 -4.95 -21.59
C GLU A 79 6.68 -5.09 -20.07
N GLU A 80 7.65 -4.38 -19.50
CA GLU A 80 7.87 -4.34 -18.06
C GLU A 80 6.68 -3.72 -17.31
N MET A 81 6.09 -2.66 -17.85
CA MET A 81 4.89 -2.04 -17.31
C MET A 81 3.73 -3.05 -17.26
N CYS A 82 3.48 -3.78 -18.34
CA CYS A 82 2.43 -4.81 -18.39
C CYS A 82 2.69 -5.94 -17.39
N ARG A 83 3.92 -6.38 -17.25
CA ARG A 83 4.31 -7.42 -16.30
C ARG A 83 4.07 -6.99 -14.86
N ARG A 84 4.41 -5.75 -14.50
CA ARG A 84 4.14 -5.17 -13.19
C ARG A 84 2.64 -5.06 -12.94
N PHE A 85 1.88 -4.63 -13.92
CA PHE A 85 0.43 -4.54 -13.82
C PHE A 85 -0.21 -5.90 -13.48
N LEU A 86 0.21 -6.97 -14.15
CA LEU A 86 -0.28 -8.31 -13.89
C LEU A 86 0.15 -8.83 -12.51
N ALA A 87 1.40 -8.58 -12.12
CA ALA A 87 1.91 -8.97 -10.81
C ALA A 87 1.14 -8.25 -9.68
N ASP A 88 0.91 -6.96 -9.80
CA ASP A 88 0.13 -6.20 -8.83
C ASP A 88 -1.32 -6.69 -8.75
N SER A 89 -1.90 -7.09 -9.88
CA SER A 89 -3.27 -7.64 -9.93
C SER A 89 -3.38 -8.97 -9.18
N GLU A 90 -2.34 -9.79 -9.23
CA GLU A 90 -2.26 -11.04 -8.47
C GLU A 90 -2.00 -10.79 -6.98
N ASP A 91 -1.03 -9.95 -6.67
CA ASP A 91 -0.64 -9.62 -5.29
C ASP A 91 -1.79 -9.01 -4.50
N PHE A 92 -2.57 -8.13 -5.12
CA PHE A 92 -3.73 -7.47 -4.54
C PHE A 92 -5.08 -8.06 -5.00
N SER A 93 -5.12 -9.36 -5.25
CA SER A 93 -6.37 -10.06 -5.55
C SER A 93 -7.34 -9.99 -4.36
N GLU A 94 -8.64 -10.14 -4.63
CA GLU A 94 -9.67 -10.18 -3.58
C GLU A 94 -9.35 -11.21 -2.49
N GLU A 95 -8.90 -12.38 -2.89
CA GLU A 95 -8.50 -13.45 -1.97
C GLU A 95 -7.37 -13.01 -1.04
N ASN A 96 -6.34 -12.36 -1.59
CA ASN A 96 -5.20 -11.88 -0.80
C ASN A 96 -5.58 -10.71 0.12
N LEU A 97 -6.46 -9.82 -0.34
CA LEU A 97 -7.00 -8.72 0.49
C LEU A 97 -7.81 -9.26 1.67
N GLU A 98 -8.67 -10.24 1.44
CA GLU A 98 -9.45 -10.90 2.49
C GLU A 98 -8.55 -11.60 3.51
N LYS A 99 -7.55 -12.36 3.05
CA LYS A 99 -6.56 -13.02 3.92
C LYS A 99 -5.79 -12.03 4.79
N ALA A 100 -5.46 -10.86 4.25
CA ALA A 100 -4.79 -9.80 4.99
C ALA A 100 -5.73 -9.02 5.93
N GLY A 101 -7.04 -9.28 5.90
CA GLY A 101 -8.03 -8.60 6.72
C GLY A 101 -8.32 -7.16 6.28
N ILE A 102 -8.09 -6.84 5.02
CA ILE A 102 -8.35 -5.50 4.46
C ILE A 102 -9.78 -5.44 3.95
N SER A 103 -10.64 -4.79 4.72
CA SER A 103 -12.05 -4.58 4.38
C SER A 103 -12.35 -3.17 3.87
N ARG A 104 -11.70 -2.16 4.45
CA ARG A 104 -11.87 -0.76 4.06
C ARG A 104 -11.05 -0.44 2.83
N ARG A 105 -11.69 0.14 1.82
CA ARG A 105 -11.11 0.53 0.54
C ARG A 105 -11.38 1.99 0.24
N PHE A 106 -10.41 2.66 -0.33
CA PHE A 106 -10.50 4.07 -0.72
C PHE A 106 -10.36 4.16 -2.24
N SER A 107 -11.39 4.64 -2.90
CA SER A 107 -11.38 4.75 -4.36
C SER A 107 -10.62 5.99 -4.82
N ASN A 108 -9.67 5.80 -5.73
CA ASN A 108 -8.99 6.88 -6.46
C ASN A 108 -9.37 6.86 -7.95
N ALA A 109 -10.62 6.52 -8.26
CA ALA A 109 -11.16 6.57 -9.61
C ALA A 109 -11.54 8.01 -10.02
N GLY A 110 -11.96 8.82 -9.06
CA GLY A 110 -12.28 10.23 -9.23
C GLY A 110 -11.07 11.16 -9.07
N THR A 111 -11.27 12.23 -8.34
CA THR A 111 -10.19 13.19 -8.05
C THR A 111 -9.31 12.72 -6.88
N LEU A 112 -8.05 13.14 -6.90
CA LEU A 112 -7.13 12.88 -5.79
C LEU A 112 -7.65 13.50 -4.48
N GLU A 113 -8.23 14.68 -4.52
CA GLU A 113 -8.75 15.38 -3.35
C GLU A 113 -9.91 14.64 -2.66
N GLU A 114 -10.80 14.05 -3.43
CA GLU A 114 -11.88 13.22 -2.89
C GLU A 114 -11.31 12.02 -2.12
N CYS A 115 -10.40 11.29 -2.72
CA CYS A 115 -9.73 10.15 -2.08
C CYS A 115 -8.97 10.57 -0.81
N LEU A 116 -8.19 11.65 -0.86
CA LEU A 116 -7.46 12.16 0.28
C LEU A 116 -8.39 12.62 1.41
N THR A 117 -9.52 13.21 1.09
CA THR A 117 -10.50 13.66 2.07
C THR A 117 -11.07 12.48 2.85
N GLU A 118 -11.44 11.40 2.16
CA GLU A 118 -11.92 10.17 2.80
C GLU A 118 -10.86 9.52 3.70
N ILE A 119 -9.62 9.45 3.22
CA ILE A 119 -8.50 8.88 3.99
C ILE A 119 -8.23 9.72 5.25
N ARG A 120 -8.19 11.04 5.12
CA ARG A 120 -7.98 11.95 6.28
C ARG A 120 -9.08 11.80 7.32
N GLN A 121 -10.33 11.70 6.87
CA GLN A 121 -11.47 11.48 7.76
C GLN A 121 -11.34 10.16 8.51
N PHE A 122 -11.03 9.08 7.80
CA PHE A 122 -10.83 7.76 8.38
C PHE A 122 -9.71 7.73 9.43
N ILE A 123 -8.57 8.36 9.14
CA ILE A 123 -7.46 8.46 10.10
C ILE A 123 -7.89 9.24 11.36
N LYS A 124 -8.61 10.35 11.21
CA LYS A 124 -9.12 11.12 12.34
C LYS A 124 -10.07 10.31 13.22
N GLU A 125 -10.96 9.56 12.63
CA GLU A 125 -11.89 8.68 13.35
C GLU A 125 -11.15 7.62 14.15
N LYS A 126 -10.17 6.95 13.54
CA LYS A 126 -9.34 5.95 14.23
C LYS A 126 -8.51 6.53 15.37
N LYS A 127 -7.91 7.72 15.18
CA LYS A 127 -7.18 8.42 16.24
C LYS A 127 -8.09 8.92 17.36
N GLY A 128 -9.30 9.38 17.03
CA GLY A 128 -10.29 9.81 18.02
C GLY A 128 -10.69 8.69 18.98
N PHE A 129 -10.79 7.46 18.51
CA PHE A 129 -11.06 6.29 19.34
C PHE A 129 -9.89 5.91 20.26
N THR A 130 -8.65 6.20 19.88
CA THR A 130 -7.47 5.91 20.72
C THR A 130 -7.24 6.95 21.82
N ASN A 131 -7.74 8.16 21.65
CA ASN A 131 -7.61 9.23 22.67
C ASN A 131 -8.65 9.16 23.80
N PHE A 132 -9.59 8.21 23.74
CA PHE A 132 -10.61 8.00 24.77
C PHE A 132 -10.38 6.74 25.62
N SER A 133 -9.27 6.07 25.42
CA SER A 133 -8.87 4.90 26.20
C SER A 133 -7.87 5.23 27.29
#